data_fd59ec624863189d2296b0a841155184
#
_entry.id   fd59ec624863189d2296b0a841155184
#
_cell.length_a   1.000
_cell.length_b   1.000
_cell.length_c   1.000
_cell.angle_alpha   90.00
_cell.angle_beta   90.00
_cell.angle_gamma   90.00
#
_symmetry.space_group_name_H-M   'P 1'
#
loop_
_entity.id
_entity.type
_entity.pdbx_description
1 polymer ?
#
loop_
_entity_poly.entity_id
_entity_poly.type
_entity_poly.pdbx_seq_one_letter_code
_entity_poly.pdbx_strand_id
1 'polypeptide(L)'
;MDLRSLVKKSIYASCLYYLIDDWRAGRKLFRGDVETTSGTRHAGSSVSESVDYIRTVYDDYRTYAGITKFKGTIGEIGPGDNFGVAMLLLADGADAVHAIDRYYSKRDPIRQRHIYEALASQENADTLFDGPPSENNMCGLHYHSGIAAEKYFAQCGHHFDAILSRAVLEHLYDPIGALNDMANSLKPGGRLVHRIDLRDHGMFADHHPLTFLTVSDSLYHRMTAQSGRPNRVLANYYRDWLDQSGLKGEIRITRLAGIDGEIEPSIWENIDQEQRNEALNCVTSIQRRLTRHYRSINPKDLAVAGITLVATKPKPNHA
;
A
#
# COMPACT_ATOMS: atom_id res chain seq x y z
N MET A 1 30.74 12.55 0.33
CA MET A 1 29.45 12.95 0.90
C MET A 1 28.49 13.08 -0.26
N ASP A 2 27.46 12.23 -0.32
CA ASP A 2 26.56 12.17 -1.48
C ASP A 2 25.72 13.46 -1.54
N LEU A 3 25.55 14.03 -2.74
CA LEU A 3 24.79 15.24 -2.99
C LEU A 3 23.35 15.13 -2.41
N ARG A 4 22.77 13.92 -2.45
CA ARG A 4 21.47 13.61 -1.87
C ARG A 4 21.42 13.83 -0.35
N SER A 5 22.51 13.50 0.37
CA SER A 5 22.57 13.70 1.82
C SER A 5 22.66 15.17 2.20
N LEU A 6 23.33 15.99 1.38
CA LEU A 6 23.40 17.44 1.57
C LEU A 6 22.06 18.13 1.32
N VAL A 7 21.33 17.71 0.27
CA VAL A 7 20.01 18.24 -0.08
C VAL A 7 19.00 17.97 1.05
N LYS A 8 19.04 16.78 1.63
CA LYS A 8 18.10 16.38 2.69
C LYS A 8 18.25 17.16 4.01
N LYS A 9 19.36 17.85 4.23
CA LYS A 9 19.58 18.72 5.42
C LYS A 9 18.76 20.01 5.41
N SER A 10 18.17 20.38 4.28
CA SER A 10 17.33 21.58 4.16
C SER A 10 15.96 21.22 3.60
N ILE A 11 14.90 21.58 4.30
CA ILE A 11 13.52 21.39 3.84
C ILE A 11 13.30 22.03 2.46
N TYR A 12 13.83 23.23 2.25
CA TYR A 12 13.69 23.94 0.96
C TYR A 12 14.43 23.24 -0.18
N ALA A 13 15.63 22.71 0.09
CA ALA A 13 16.39 21.97 -0.90
C ALA A 13 15.71 20.60 -1.22
N SER A 14 15.13 19.95 -0.22
CA SER A 14 14.30 18.75 -0.42
C SER A 14 13.07 19.05 -1.28
N CYS A 15 12.35 20.15 -1.00
CA CYS A 15 11.22 20.56 -1.83
C CYS A 15 11.65 20.81 -3.29
N LEU A 16 12.75 21.53 -3.53
CA LEU A 16 13.25 21.78 -4.89
C LEU A 16 13.64 20.47 -5.59
N TYR A 17 14.31 19.56 -4.88
CA TYR A 17 14.66 18.23 -5.42
C TYR A 17 13.40 17.48 -5.88
N TYR A 18 12.34 17.42 -5.05
CA TYR A 18 11.12 16.70 -5.38
C TYR A 18 10.28 17.39 -6.46
N LEU A 19 10.33 18.72 -6.61
CA LEU A 19 9.76 19.40 -7.77
C LEU A 19 10.43 18.98 -9.09
N ILE A 20 11.77 18.86 -9.09
CA ILE A 20 12.53 18.39 -10.26
C ILE A 20 12.26 16.91 -10.53
N ASP A 21 12.22 16.08 -9.49
CA ASP A 21 11.93 14.65 -9.57
C ASP A 21 10.53 14.41 -10.17
N ASP A 22 9.52 15.12 -9.69
CA ASP A 22 8.15 15.03 -10.18
C ASP A 22 8.01 15.49 -11.65
N TRP A 23 8.67 16.60 -12.00
CA TRP A 23 8.71 17.03 -13.40
C TRP A 23 9.37 15.98 -14.32
N ARG A 24 10.45 15.34 -13.88
CA ARG A 24 11.09 14.25 -14.64
C ARG A 24 10.17 13.04 -14.77
N ALA A 25 9.47 12.66 -13.70
CA ALA A 25 8.49 11.58 -13.71
C ALA A 25 7.37 11.88 -14.71
N GLY A 26 6.82 13.09 -14.72
CA GLY A 26 5.79 13.51 -15.68
C GLY A 26 6.27 13.42 -17.13
N ARG A 27 7.54 13.77 -17.42
CA ARG A 27 8.11 13.62 -18.77
C ARG A 27 8.26 12.17 -19.21
N LYS A 28 8.59 11.25 -18.29
CA LYS A 28 8.64 9.81 -18.57
C LYS A 28 7.25 9.26 -18.89
N LEU A 29 6.27 9.57 -18.04
CA LEU A 29 4.87 9.16 -18.25
C LEU A 29 4.31 9.68 -19.59
N PHE A 30 4.60 10.94 -19.93
CA PHE A 30 4.18 11.51 -21.21
C PHE A 30 4.76 10.77 -22.43
N ARG A 31 5.94 10.15 -22.28
CA ARG A 31 6.58 9.31 -23.31
C ARG A 31 6.08 7.85 -23.32
N GLY A 32 5.16 7.50 -22.43
CA GLY A 32 4.68 6.13 -22.25
C GLY A 32 5.66 5.22 -21.49
N ASP A 33 6.69 5.78 -20.87
CA ASP A 33 7.64 5.02 -20.04
C ASP A 33 7.04 4.82 -18.65
N VAL A 34 6.48 3.63 -18.44
CA VAL A 34 5.86 3.21 -17.18
C VAL A 34 6.77 2.28 -16.36
N GLU A 35 8.02 2.04 -16.80
CA GLU A 35 8.96 1.24 -16.01
C GLU A 35 9.38 1.97 -14.74
N THR A 36 9.42 1.23 -13.63
CA THR A 36 9.88 1.73 -12.33
C THR A 36 10.87 0.77 -11.69
N THR A 37 11.74 1.35 -10.87
CA THR A 37 12.57 0.61 -9.92
C THR A 37 11.97 0.63 -8.50
N SER A 38 10.83 1.27 -8.28
CA SER A 38 10.07 1.15 -7.05
C SER A 38 9.40 -0.22 -6.97
N GLY A 39 9.25 -0.75 -5.75
CA GLY A 39 8.65 -2.08 -5.56
C GLY A 39 9.54 -3.24 -5.99
N THR A 40 10.84 -3.02 -6.25
CA THR A 40 11.80 -4.06 -6.67
C THR A 40 12.51 -4.70 -5.46
N ARG A 41 11.74 -5.07 -4.43
CA ARG A 41 12.31 -5.67 -3.21
C ARG A 41 13.02 -7.00 -3.50
N HIS A 42 12.42 -7.84 -4.34
CA HIS A 42 12.94 -9.16 -4.64
C HIS A 42 14.20 -9.13 -5.50
N ALA A 43 14.45 -8.07 -6.25
CA ALA A 43 15.66 -7.91 -7.05
C ALA A 43 16.96 -7.89 -6.21
N GLY A 44 16.88 -7.42 -4.96
CA GLY A 44 18.02 -7.31 -4.04
C GLY A 44 18.12 -8.43 -2.99
N SER A 45 17.10 -9.29 -2.86
CA SER A 45 17.00 -10.31 -1.80
C SER A 45 17.41 -11.70 -2.31
N SER A 46 17.82 -12.60 -1.43
CA SER A 46 17.96 -14.03 -1.76
C SER A 46 16.58 -14.65 -2.07
N VAL A 47 16.58 -15.86 -2.64
CA VAL A 47 15.32 -16.61 -2.89
C VAL A 47 14.61 -16.89 -1.57
N SER A 48 15.33 -17.32 -0.53
CA SER A 48 14.76 -17.58 0.80
C SER A 48 14.13 -16.34 1.41
N GLU A 49 14.85 -15.22 1.45
CA GLU A 49 14.32 -13.95 1.97
C GLU A 49 13.09 -13.47 1.20
N SER A 50 13.07 -13.72 -0.12
CA SER A 50 11.91 -13.40 -0.96
C SER A 50 10.70 -14.26 -0.60
N VAL A 51 10.88 -15.58 -0.44
CA VAL A 51 9.85 -16.52 -0.02
C VAL A 51 9.30 -16.16 1.36
N ASP A 52 10.17 -15.90 2.33
CA ASP A 52 9.78 -15.54 3.69
C ASP A 52 8.97 -14.22 3.72
N TYR A 53 9.38 -13.24 2.92
CA TYR A 53 8.64 -11.98 2.81
C TYR A 53 7.27 -12.17 2.16
N ILE A 54 7.18 -12.94 1.07
CA ILE A 54 5.93 -13.23 0.37
C ILE A 54 4.95 -13.91 1.33
N ARG A 55 5.43 -14.90 2.11
CA ARG A 55 4.62 -15.57 3.14
C ARG A 55 4.16 -14.60 4.22
N THR A 56 5.05 -13.75 4.71
CA THR A 56 4.70 -12.73 5.70
C THR A 56 3.58 -11.83 5.19
N VAL A 57 3.65 -11.36 3.93
CA VAL A 57 2.59 -10.53 3.35
C VAL A 57 1.27 -11.28 3.23
N TYR A 58 1.33 -12.52 2.75
CA TYR A 58 0.14 -13.37 2.61
C TYR A 58 -0.52 -13.68 3.97
N ASP A 59 0.29 -14.03 4.99
CA ASP A 59 -0.20 -14.32 6.33
C ASP A 59 -0.75 -13.08 7.04
N ASP A 60 -0.13 -11.92 6.81
CA ASP A 60 -0.66 -10.62 7.26
C ASP A 60 -2.07 -10.38 6.72
N TYR A 61 -2.30 -10.60 5.41
CA TYR A 61 -3.64 -10.42 4.83
C TYR A 61 -4.68 -11.35 5.46
N ARG A 62 -4.33 -12.62 5.72
CA ARG A 62 -5.22 -13.57 6.40
C ARG A 62 -5.52 -13.15 7.83
N THR A 63 -4.48 -12.76 8.56
CA THR A 63 -4.57 -12.32 9.95
C THR A 63 -5.42 -11.06 10.07
N TYR A 64 -5.18 -10.06 9.22
CA TYR A 64 -5.98 -8.81 9.23
C TYR A 64 -7.43 -9.07 8.87
N ALA A 65 -7.69 -9.92 7.89
CA ALA A 65 -9.05 -10.28 7.48
C ALA A 65 -9.76 -11.22 8.47
N GLY A 66 -9.05 -11.81 9.42
CA GLY A 66 -9.60 -12.81 10.34
C GLY A 66 -10.12 -14.06 9.63
N ILE A 67 -9.42 -14.51 8.57
CA ILE A 67 -9.81 -15.67 7.76
C ILE A 67 -8.65 -16.64 7.61
N THR A 68 -8.97 -17.88 7.35
CA THR A 68 -7.97 -18.92 7.09
C THR A 68 -7.57 -19.02 5.64
N LYS A 69 -8.51 -18.72 4.72
CA LYS A 69 -8.33 -18.84 3.28
C LYS A 69 -9.06 -17.79 2.49
N PHE A 70 -8.42 -17.31 1.42
CA PHE A 70 -9.07 -16.52 0.38
C PHE A 70 -9.64 -17.45 -0.68
N LYS A 71 -10.84 -17.12 -1.20
CA LYS A 71 -11.53 -17.87 -2.25
C LYS A 71 -12.17 -16.91 -3.25
N GLY A 72 -12.50 -17.43 -4.43
CA GLY A 72 -13.16 -16.67 -5.48
C GLY A 72 -12.18 -15.76 -6.23
N THR A 73 -12.64 -14.62 -6.67
CA THR A 73 -11.86 -13.66 -7.46
C THR A 73 -11.24 -12.60 -6.55
N ILE A 74 -9.91 -12.48 -6.59
CA ILE A 74 -9.15 -11.59 -5.73
C ILE A 74 -8.51 -10.48 -6.57
N GLY A 75 -8.57 -9.24 -6.11
CA GLY A 75 -7.80 -8.12 -6.62
C GLY A 75 -6.57 -7.87 -5.75
N GLU A 76 -5.38 -7.87 -6.30
CA GLU A 76 -4.14 -7.47 -5.63
C GLU A 76 -3.60 -6.19 -6.25
N ILE A 77 -3.50 -5.11 -5.49
CA ILE A 77 -3.01 -3.83 -5.98
C ILE A 77 -1.55 -3.67 -5.57
N GLY A 78 -0.68 -3.36 -6.54
CA GLY A 78 0.75 -3.14 -6.32
C GLY A 78 1.51 -4.42 -5.98
N PRO A 79 1.45 -5.48 -6.82
CA PRO A 79 2.17 -6.72 -6.58
C PRO A 79 3.70 -6.51 -6.56
N GLY A 80 4.19 -5.40 -7.12
CA GLY A 80 5.61 -5.10 -7.21
C GLY A 80 6.33 -5.97 -8.26
N ASP A 81 7.54 -6.40 -7.92
CA ASP A 81 8.39 -7.16 -8.83
C ASP A 81 8.21 -8.69 -8.73
N ASN A 82 7.16 -9.19 -8.04
CA ASN A 82 6.90 -10.62 -7.91
C ASN A 82 5.40 -10.90 -7.68
N PHE A 83 4.89 -12.01 -8.21
CA PHE A 83 3.52 -12.49 -8.01
C PHE A 83 3.41 -13.65 -7.02
N GLY A 84 4.35 -13.78 -6.09
CA GLY A 84 4.34 -14.87 -5.11
C GLY A 84 3.13 -14.82 -4.18
N VAL A 85 2.64 -13.62 -3.82
CA VAL A 85 1.41 -13.47 -3.03
C VAL A 85 0.21 -13.96 -3.85
N ALA A 86 0.09 -13.56 -5.12
CA ALA A 86 -0.95 -14.06 -6.01
C ALA A 86 -0.89 -15.58 -6.16
N MET A 87 0.33 -16.14 -6.28
CA MET A 87 0.53 -17.60 -6.32
C MET A 87 0.01 -18.29 -5.05
N LEU A 88 0.30 -17.75 -3.86
CA LEU A 88 -0.19 -18.32 -2.61
C LEU A 88 -1.72 -18.22 -2.50
N LEU A 89 -2.32 -17.13 -2.97
CA LEU A 89 -3.78 -16.97 -3.05
C LEU A 89 -4.42 -18.05 -3.94
N LEU A 90 -3.82 -18.33 -5.12
CA LEU A 90 -4.28 -19.36 -6.04
C LEU A 90 -4.08 -20.76 -5.46
N ALA A 91 -2.92 -21.04 -4.83
CA ALA A 91 -2.66 -22.30 -4.15
C ALA A 91 -3.66 -22.58 -3.02
N ASP A 92 -4.13 -21.54 -2.35
CA ASP A 92 -5.10 -21.63 -1.26
C ASP A 92 -6.56 -21.81 -1.73
N GLY A 93 -6.80 -21.67 -3.03
CA GLY A 93 -8.10 -21.94 -3.67
C GLY A 93 -8.85 -20.71 -4.16
N ALA A 94 -8.16 -19.60 -4.43
CA ALA A 94 -8.73 -18.52 -5.22
C ALA A 94 -8.94 -19.01 -6.67
N ASP A 95 -10.06 -18.61 -7.28
CA ASP A 95 -10.37 -18.98 -8.68
C ASP A 95 -9.55 -18.14 -9.67
N ALA A 96 -9.31 -16.88 -9.33
CA ALA A 96 -8.52 -15.95 -10.12
C ALA A 96 -7.93 -14.84 -9.25
N VAL A 97 -6.74 -14.36 -9.62
CA VAL A 97 -6.11 -13.18 -9.02
C VAL A 97 -5.87 -12.14 -10.12
N HIS A 98 -6.49 -10.97 -9.98
CA HIS A 98 -6.23 -9.81 -10.80
C HIS A 98 -5.17 -8.96 -10.10
N ALA A 99 -3.95 -8.97 -10.61
CA ALA A 99 -2.84 -8.16 -10.12
C ALA A 99 -2.79 -6.83 -10.91
N ILE A 100 -2.96 -5.71 -10.20
CA ILE A 100 -3.13 -4.39 -10.82
C ILE A 100 -1.93 -3.51 -10.43
N ASP A 101 -1.23 -2.94 -11.41
CA ASP A 101 -0.13 -2.03 -11.14
C ASP A 101 -0.12 -0.84 -12.13
N ARG A 102 0.05 0.36 -11.60
CA ARG A 102 0.19 1.57 -12.41
C ARG A 102 1.49 1.59 -13.19
N TYR A 103 2.54 1.03 -12.59
CA TYR A 103 3.87 0.97 -13.17
C TYR A 103 4.26 -0.48 -13.42
N TYR A 104 5.14 -0.68 -14.37
CA TYR A 104 5.77 -1.99 -14.58
C TYR A 104 7.06 -2.06 -13.76
N SER A 105 7.07 -2.88 -12.73
CA SER A 105 8.29 -3.17 -11.97
C SER A 105 9.16 -4.15 -12.75
N LYS A 106 10.38 -3.74 -13.07
CA LYS A 106 11.32 -4.59 -13.81
C LYS A 106 11.63 -5.87 -13.05
N ARG A 107 11.50 -7.01 -13.72
CA ARG A 107 11.69 -8.35 -13.15
C ARG A 107 12.85 -9.08 -13.83
N ASP A 108 13.55 -9.91 -13.06
CA ASP A 108 14.51 -10.88 -13.57
C ASP A 108 13.81 -12.24 -13.72
N PRO A 109 13.59 -12.74 -14.95
CA PRO A 109 12.83 -13.97 -15.17
C PRO A 109 13.44 -15.21 -14.53
N ILE A 110 14.79 -15.28 -14.43
CA ILE A 110 15.48 -16.42 -13.81
C ILE A 110 15.22 -16.41 -12.32
N ARG A 111 15.37 -15.25 -11.68
CA ARG A 111 15.12 -15.09 -10.25
C ARG A 111 13.66 -15.32 -9.90
N GLN A 112 12.73 -14.82 -10.71
CA GLN A 112 11.30 -15.05 -10.53
C GLN A 112 10.99 -16.55 -10.54
N ARG A 113 11.54 -17.28 -11.52
CA ARG A 113 11.38 -18.72 -11.60
C ARG A 113 11.81 -19.43 -10.31
N HIS A 114 13.01 -19.15 -9.80
CA HIS A 114 13.49 -19.79 -8.57
C HIS A 114 12.60 -19.51 -7.36
N ILE A 115 12.04 -18.30 -7.26
CA ILE A 115 11.10 -17.95 -6.20
C ILE A 115 9.80 -18.77 -6.34
N TYR A 116 9.24 -18.87 -7.56
CA TYR A 116 8.02 -19.65 -7.80
C TYR A 116 8.24 -21.14 -7.60
N GLU A 117 9.37 -21.70 -8.04
CA GLU A 117 9.75 -23.11 -7.78
C GLU A 117 9.82 -23.41 -6.28
N ALA A 118 10.45 -22.50 -5.50
CA ALA A 118 10.57 -22.65 -4.06
C ALA A 118 9.17 -22.58 -3.37
N LEU A 119 8.32 -21.65 -3.77
CA LEU A 119 6.95 -21.54 -3.25
C LEU A 119 6.11 -22.76 -3.65
N ALA A 120 6.16 -23.18 -4.92
CA ALA A 120 5.39 -24.33 -5.42
C ALA A 120 5.75 -25.62 -4.67
N SER A 121 7.04 -25.87 -4.45
CA SER A 121 7.50 -27.02 -3.69
C SER A 121 7.00 -27.04 -2.25
N GLN A 122 6.89 -25.88 -1.60
CA GLN A 122 6.42 -25.77 -0.22
C GLN A 122 4.90 -25.95 -0.09
N GLU A 123 4.13 -25.51 -1.11
CA GLU A 123 2.66 -25.57 -1.12
C GLU A 123 2.11 -26.80 -1.85
N ASN A 124 2.96 -27.66 -2.44
CA ASN A 124 2.55 -28.71 -3.37
C ASN A 124 1.70 -28.17 -4.53
N ALA A 125 2.10 -27.02 -5.07
CA ALA A 125 1.33 -26.21 -6.00
C ALA A 125 1.91 -26.18 -7.42
N ASP A 126 2.66 -27.21 -7.81
CA ASP A 126 3.27 -27.32 -9.16
C ASP A 126 2.21 -27.29 -10.27
N THR A 127 1.00 -27.77 -9.99
CA THR A 127 -0.14 -27.76 -10.92
C THR A 127 -0.72 -26.39 -11.22
N LEU A 128 -0.27 -25.36 -10.53
CA LEU A 128 -0.64 -23.97 -10.83
C LEU A 128 0.01 -23.44 -12.10
N PHE A 129 0.98 -24.13 -12.67
CA PHE A 129 1.71 -23.66 -13.84
C PHE A 129 1.45 -24.56 -15.05
N ASP A 130 1.11 -23.93 -16.17
CA ASP A 130 1.08 -24.60 -17.48
C ASP A 130 2.47 -24.49 -18.13
N GLY A 131 3.40 -25.34 -17.68
CA GLY A 131 4.80 -25.36 -18.08
C GLY A 131 5.75 -24.86 -16.98
N PRO A 132 6.97 -24.38 -17.34
CA PRO A 132 7.93 -23.88 -16.35
C PRO A 132 7.38 -22.71 -15.53
N PRO A 133 7.62 -22.68 -14.20
CA PRO A 133 7.11 -21.61 -13.34
C PRO A 133 7.49 -20.23 -13.84
N SER A 134 6.47 -19.44 -14.16
CA SER A 134 6.59 -18.04 -14.60
C SER A 134 5.25 -17.33 -14.46
N GLU A 135 5.25 -16.00 -14.46
CA GLU A 135 4.02 -15.22 -14.43
C GLU A 135 3.08 -15.52 -15.59
N ASN A 136 3.64 -15.81 -16.78
CA ASN A 136 2.85 -16.09 -17.99
C ASN A 136 2.22 -17.51 -17.99
N ASN A 137 2.78 -18.43 -17.21
CA ASN A 137 2.31 -19.81 -17.11
C ASN A 137 1.48 -20.07 -15.85
N MET A 138 1.33 -19.05 -14.98
CA MET A 138 0.55 -19.16 -13.74
C MET A 138 -0.94 -19.13 -14.05
N CYS A 139 -1.61 -20.27 -13.92
CA CYS A 139 -3.04 -20.41 -14.15
C CYS A 139 -3.84 -19.57 -13.15
N GLY A 140 -4.80 -18.79 -13.65
CA GLY A 140 -5.63 -17.93 -12.81
C GLY A 140 -5.03 -16.56 -12.47
N LEU A 141 -3.79 -16.27 -12.86
CA LEU A 141 -3.19 -14.94 -12.72
C LEU A 141 -3.55 -14.05 -13.94
N HIS A 142 -4.10 -12.87 -13.66
CA HIS A 142 -4.40 -11.82 -14.65
C HIS A 142 -3.65 -10.55 -14.29
N TYR A 143 -2.56 -10.26 -14.99
CA TYR A 143 -1.77 -9.06 -14.71
C TYR A 143 -2.20 -7.87 -15.56
N HIS A 144 -2.50 -6.75 -14.89
CA HIS A 144 -2.92 -5.48 -15.48
C HIS A 144 -1.89 -4.40 -15.16
N SER A 145 -0.88 -4.26 -16.00
CA SER A 145 0.14 -3.22 -15.86
C SER A 145 -0.24 -1.94 -16.60
N GLY A 146 0.29 -0.81 -16.14
CA GLY A 146 0.10 0.50 -16.78
C GLY A 146 -1.28 1.11 -16.52
N ILE A 147 -2.07 0.57 -15.59
CA ILE A 147 -3.36 1.11 -15.20
C ILE A 147 -3.39 1.44 -13.70
N ALA A 148 -3.76 2.67 -13.36
CA ALA A 148 -3.95 3.06 -11.97
C ALA A 148 -5.16 2.35 -11.36
N ALA A 149 -5.09 2.02 -10.06
CA ALA A 149 -6.17 1.34 -9.34
C ALA A 149 -7.49 2.12 -9.43
N GLU A 150 -7.44 3.46 -9.29
CA GLU A 150 -8.58 4.36 -9.43
C GLU A 150 -9.32 4.14 -10.76
N LYS A 151 -8.57 4.02 -11.86
CA LYS A 151 -9.15 3.80 -13.18
C LYS A 151 -9.64 2.38 -13.38
N TYR A 152 -8.89 1.40 -12.87
CA TYR A 152 -9.24 -0.01 -13.02
C TYR A 152 -10.58 -0.32 -12.33
N PHE A 153 -10.71 0.03 -11.05
CA PHE A 153 -11.93 -0.28 -10.28
C PHE A 153 -13.14 0.57 -10.67
N ALA A 154 -12.94 1.79 -11.15
CA ALA A 154 -14.04 2.60 -11.72
C ALA A 154 -14.72 1.95 -12.93
N GLN A 155 -14.03 1.02 -13.62
CA GLN A 155 -14.54 0.30 -14.79
C GLN A 155 -15.05 -1.12 -14.47
N CYS A 156 -14.81 -1.60 -13.25
CA CYS A 156 -15.23 -2.93 -12.81
C CYS A 156 -16.64 -2.93 -12.23
N GLY A 157 -17.41 -3.98 -12.55
CA GLY A 157 -18.64 -4.29 -11.82
C GLY A 157 -18.39 -5.03 -10.52
N HIS A 158 -19.41 -5.70 -9.97
CA HIS A 158 -19.31 -6.49 -8.73
C HIS A 158 -18.63 -7.85 -9.00
N HIS A 159 -17.30 -7.89 -8.94
CA HIS A 159 -16.52 -9.06 -9.36
C HIS A 159 -15.69 -9.70 -8.26
N PHE A 160 -15.28 -8.93 -7.21
CA PHE A 160 -14.26 -9.36 -6.28
C PHE A 160 -14.82 -9.91 -4.96
N ASP A 161 -14.25 -11.04 -4.51
CA ASP A 161 -14.45 -11.60 -3.18
C ASP A 161 -13.52 -10.95 -2.16
N ALA A 162 -12.33 -10.49 -2.59
CA ALA A 162 -11.46 -9.62 -1.80
C ALA A 162 -10.63 -8.69 -2.69
N ILE A 163 -10.25 -7.51 -2.15
CA ILE A 163 -9.28 -6.62 -2.76
C ILE A 163 -8.22 -6.30 -1.70
N LEU A 164 -6.97 -6.54 -2.06
CA LEU A 164 -5.82 -6.51 -1.16
C LEU A 164 -4.80 -5.48 -1.63
N SER A 165 -4.13 -4.81 -0.69
CA SER A 165 -2.92 -4.02 -0.98
C SER A 165 -2.03 -3.86 0.24
N ARG A 166 -0.72 -3.69 0.00
CA ARG A 166 0.26 -3.36 1.02
C ARG A 166 1.14 -2.22 0.53
N ALA A 167 1.16 -1.12 1.27
CA ALA A 167 1.93 0.07 0.94
C ALA A 167 1.65 0.61 -0.48
N VAL A 168 0.36 0.81 -0.80
CA VAL A 168 -0.09 1.30 -2.12
C VAL A 168 -1.01 2.51 -1.99
N LEU A 169 -1.98 2.51 -1.08
CA LEU A 169 -2.99 3.57 -0.98
C LEU A 169 -2.35 4.93 -0.69
N GLU A 170 -1.25 4.97 0.02
CA GLU A 170 -0.45 6.18 0.24
C GLU A 170 0.15 6.76 -1.05
N HIS A 171 0.24 5.98 -2.12
CA HIS A 171 0.77 6.39 -3.43
C HIS A 171 -0.32 6.72 -4.45
N LEU A 172 -1.59 6.49 -4.14
CA LEU A 172 -2.72 6.86 -4.98
C LEU A 172 -2.93 8.38 -4.94
N TYR A 173 -3.44 8.95 -6.03
CA TYR A 173 -3.75 10.38 -6.11
C TYR A 173 -5.06 10.70 -5.41
N ASP A 174 -6.04 9.80 -5.51
CA ASP A 174 -7.32 9.86 -4.82
C ASP A 174 -7.62 8.51 -4.14
N PRO A 175 -6.99 8.20 -3.00
CA PRO A 175 -7.20 6.93 -2.31
C PRO A 175 -8.63 6.76 -1.79
N ILE A 176 -9.31 7.85 -1.45
CA ILE A 176 -10.69 7.80 -0.95
C ILE A 176 -11.67 7.50 -2.10
N GLY A 177 -11.49 8.15 -3.25
CA GLY A 177 -12.24 7.82 -4.47
C GLY A 177 -11.99 6.37 -4.91
N ALA A 178 -10.73 5.94 -4.91
CA ALA A 178 -10.37 4.55 -5.22
C ALA A 178 -11.03 3.53 -4.27
N LEU A 179 -11.08 3.83 -2.97
CA LEU A 179 -11.78 2.97 -2.00
C LEU A 179 -13.29 2.88 -2.28
N ASN A 180 -13.94 3.96 -2.75
CA ASN A 180 -15.34 3.91 -3.18
C ASN A 180 -15.52 2.97 -4.38
N ASP A 181 -14.65 3.07 -5.39
CA ASP A 181 -14.71 2.21 -6.58
C ASP A 181 -14.41 0.74 -6.24
N MET A 182 -13.44 0.48 -5.37
CA MET A 182 -13.17 -0.86 -4.84
C MET A 182 -14.38 -1.42 -4.08
N ALA A 183 -14.99 -0.63 -3.18
CA ALA A 183 -16.18 -1.04 -2.43
C ALA A 183 -17.37 -1.36 -3.35
N ASN A 184 -17.54 -0.59 -4.43
CA ASN A 184 -18.56 -0.83 -5.45
C ASN A 184 -18.30 -2.15 -6.20
N SER A 185 -17.04 -2.45 -6.52
CA SER A 185 -16.64 -3.65 -7.26
C SER A 185 -16.60 -4.93 -6.40
N LEU A 186 -16.81 -4.84 -5.07
CA LEU A 186 -16.94 -6.01 -4.22
C LEU A 186 -18.28 -6.72 -4.41
N LYS A 187 -18.26 -8.05 -4.40
CA LYS A 187 -19.45 -8.88 -4.20
C LYS A 187 -20.03 -8.67 -2.80
N PRO A 188 -21.32 -8.94 -2.59
CA PRO A 188 -21.88 -9.04 -1.23
C PRO A 188 -21.10 -10.06 -0.37
N GLY A 189 -20.61 -9.66 0.79
CA GLY A 189 -19.71 -10.45 1.63
C GLY A 189 -18.23 -10.33 1.26
N GLY A 190 -17.90 -9.64 0.16
CA GLY A 190 -16.52 -9.35 -0.24
C GLY A 190 -15.82 -8.38 0.70
N ARG A 191 -14.50 -8.37 0.66
CA ARG A 191 -13.65 -7.67 1.66
C ARG A 191 -12.60 -6.78 1.02
N LEU A 192 -12.32 -5.65 1.69
CA LEU A 192 -11.12 -4.85 1.50
C LEU A 192 -10.13 -5.17 2.61
N VAL A 193 -8.86 -5.36 2.26
CA VAL A 193 -7.77 -5.58 3.22
C VAL A 193 -6.57 -4.78 2.76
N HIS A 194 -6.36 -3.63 3.39
CA HIS A 194 -5.30 -2.71 3.01
C HIS A 194 -4.38 -2.41 4.19
N ARG A 195 -3.08 -2.49 3.96
CA ARG A 195 -2.08 -1.96 4.88
C ARG A 195 -1.49 -0.70 4.27
N ILE A 196 -1.53 0.40 5.02
CA ILE A 196 -1.24 1.76 4.53
C ILE A 196 -0.14 2.37 5.40
N ASP A 197 0.91 2.87 4.79
CA ASP A 197 2.00 3.60 5.45
C ASP A 197 1.76 5.12 5.27
N LEU A 198 1.45 5.81 6.35
CA LEU A 198 1.08 7.23 6.32
C LEU A 198 2.29 8.18 6.42
N ARG A 199 3.52 7.67 6.32
CA ARG A 199 4.75 8.45 6.40
C ARG A 199 5.14 9.06 5.05
N ASP A 200 6.10 9.96 5.07
CA ASP A 200 6.64 10.63 3.88
C ASP A 200 7.65 9.79 3.06
N HIS A 201 7.88 8.53 3.44
CA HIS A 201 8.84 7.62 2.83
C HIS A 201 10.25 8.24 2.66
N GLY A 202 10.67 9.01 3.65
CA GLY A 202 11.99 9.63 3.70
C GLY A 202 12.18 10.82 2.76
N MET A 203 11.10 11.46 2.32
CA MET A 203 11.19 12.74 1.60
C MET A 203 11.91 13.79 2.45
N PHE A 204 11.71 13.75 3.76
CA PHE A 204 12.32 14.65 4.74
C PHE A 204 13.06 13.85 5.83
N ALA A 205 13.87 12.85 5.44
CA ALA A 205 14.45 11.84 6.33
C ALA A 205 15.27 12.40 7.51
N ASP A 206 15.98 13.53 7.28
CA ASP A 206 16.82 14.14 8.33
C ASP A 206 16.07 15.16 9.18
N HIS A 207 14.73 15.18 9.09
CA HIS A 207 13.87 16.11 9.79
C HIS A 207 12.85 15.39 10.67
N HIS A 208 12.04 16.17 11.36
CA HIS A 208 10.94 15.64 12.18
C HIS A 208 9.98 14.77 11.34
N PRO A 209 9.46 13.62 11.84
CA PRO A 209 8.61 12.69 11.09
C PRO A 209 7.40 13.33 10.39
N LEU A 210 6.85 14.40 10.98
CA LEU A 210 5.70 15.13 10.43
C LEU A 210 6.08 16.38 9.62
N THR A 211 7.35 16.55 9.23
CA THR A 211 7.83 17.71 8.47
C THR A 211 7.06 17.88 7.16
N PHE A 212 6.69 16.80 6.48
CA PHE A 212 5.91 16.84 5.24
C PHE A 212 4.56 17.56 5.39
N LEU A 213 3.97 17.64 6.58
CA LEU A 213 2.74 18.35 6.89
C LEU A 213 2.95 19.85 7.15
N THR A 214 4.21 20.32 7.18
CA THR A 214 4.54 21.75 7.28
C THR A 214 4.61 22.42 5.91
N VAL A 215 4.70 21.64 4.84
CA VAL A 215 4.74 22.14 3.46
C VAL A 215 3.33 22.49 2.99
N SER A 216 3.16 23.64 2.31
CA SER A 216 1.85 24.05 1.79
C SER A 216 1.27 23.03 0.82
N ASP A 217 -0.07 22.92 0.74
CA ASP A 217 -0.74 21.92 -0.10
C ASP A 217 -0.39 22.10 -1.56
N SER A 218 -0.33 23.33 -2.06
CA SER A 218 0.01 23.62 -3.46
C SER A 218 1.44 23.23 -3.81
N LEU A 219 2.39 23.40 -2.89
CA LEU A 219 3.78 23.00 -3.11
C LEU A 219 3.92 21.49 -3.05
N TYR A 220 3.32 20.84 -2.04
CA TYR A 220 3.37 19.40 -1.89
C TYR A 220 2.73 18.68 -3.09
N HIS A 221 1.57 19.15 -3.54
CA HIS A 221 0.92 18.62 -4.74
C HIS A 221 1.84 18.68 -5.97
N ARG A 222 2.54 19.80 -6.18
CA ARG A 222 3.51 19.93 -7.30
C ARG A 222 4.72 19.01 -7.16
N MET A 223 5.08 18.59 -5.95
CA MET A 223 6.18 17.67 -5.67
C MET A 223 5.79 16.19 -5.89
N THR A 224 4.50 15.88 -5.97
CA THR A 224 3.99 14.50 -5.91
C THR A 224 2.97 14.16 -7.00
N ALA A 225 2.63 15.12 -7.86
CA ALA A 225 1.54 14.99 -8.85
C ALA A 225 1.78 13.92 -9.94
N GLN A 226 3.04 13.57 -10.22
CA GLN A 226 3.41 12.64 -11.29
C GLN A 226 4.28 11.48 -10.81
N SER A 227 4.99 11.68 -9.71
CA SER A 227 6.07 10.79 -9.25
C SER A 227 5.59 9.60 -8.43
N GLY A 228 4.29 9.54 -8.06
CA GLY A 228 3.76 8.50 -7.17
C GLY A 228 4.37 8.56 -5.77
N ARG A 229 4.82 9.73 -5.31
CA ARG A 229 5.25 9.96 -3.93
C ARG A 229 4.06 9.89 -2.98
N PRO A 230 4.29 9.62 -1.66
CA PRO A 230 3.20 9.50 -0.71
C PRO A 230 2.26 10.72 -0.71
N ASN A 231 0.99 10.44 -0.66
CA ASN A 231 -0.03 11.47 -0.42
C ASN A 231 -0.03 11.91 1.05
N ARG A 232 -0.97 12.76 1.45
CA ARG A 232 -1.13 13.25 2.83
C ARG A 232 -2.52 12.94 3.38
N VAL A 233 -3.10 11.82 2.95
CA VAL A 233 -4.37 11.32 3.49
C VAL A 233 -4.05 10.57 4.77
N LEU A 234 -4.43 11.14 5.92
CA LEU A 234 -4.13 10.63 7.26
C LEU A 234 -5.22 9.68 7.77
N ALA A 235 -4.99 9.06 8.92
CA ALA A 235 -5.88 8.04 9.50
C ALA A 235 -7.33 8.48 9.67
N ASN A 236 -7.58 9.76 10.01
CA ASN A 236 -8.93 10.31 10.16
C ASN A 236 -9.75 10.22 8.86
N TYR A 237 -9.14 10.46 7.69
CA TYR A 237 -9.86 10.39 6.41
C TYR A 237 -10.32 8.97 6.08
N TYR A 238 -9.49 7.96 6.38
CA TYR A 238 -9.86 6.55 6.19
C TYR A 238 -10.96 6.12 7.17
N ARG A 239 -10.95 6.64 8.39
CA ARG A 239 -11.99 6.39 9.39
C ARG A 239 -13.30 7.02 8.95
N ASP A 240 -13.29 8.31 8.58
CA ASP A 240 -14.47 9.03 8.12
C ASP A 240 -15.06 8.35 6.88
N TRP A 241 -14.20 7.87 5.97
CA TRP A 241 -14.64 7.08 4.82
C TRP A 241 -15.32 5.77 5.25
N LEU A 242 -14.72 5.01 6.15
CA LEU A 242 -15.28 3.74 6.61
C LEU A 242 -16.65 3.93 7.25
N ASP A 243 -16.79 4.94 8.10
CA ASP A 243 -18.06 5.29 8.78
C ASP A 243 -19.17 5.67 7.78
N GLN A 244 -18.83 6.23 6.62
CA GLN A 244 -19.75 6.67 5.59
C GLN A 244 -19.98 5.63 4.48
N SER A 245 -19.11 4.65 4.33
CA SER A 245 -19.10 3.71 3.20
C SER A 245 -20.24 2.70 3.20
N GLY A 246 -20.91 2.50 4.34
CA GLY A 246 -21.88 1.41 4.53
C GLY A 246 -21.25 0.01 4.66
N LEU A 247 -19.94 -0.10 4.59
CA LEU A 247 -19.23 -1.33 4.88
C LEU A 247 -19.14 -1.56 6.39
N LYS A 248 -18.95 -2.81 6.80
CA LYS A 248 -18.64 -3.18 8.19
C LYS A 248 -17.16 -3.47 8.30
N GLY A 249 -16.46 -2.77 9.18
CA GLY A 249 -15.02 -2.95 9.26
C GLY A 249 -14.37 -2.23 10.42
N GLU A 250 -13.05 -2.24 10.43
CA GLU A 250 -12.23 -1.60 11.45
C GLU A 250 -10.93 -1.05 10.85
N ILE A 251 -10.36 -0.08 11.54
CA ILE A 251 -9.02 0.43 11.30
C ILE A 251 -8.18 0.16 12.55
N ARG A 252 -7.04 -0.52 12.35
CA ARG A 252 -6.07 -0.75 13.41
C ARG A 252 -4.76 -0.04 13.09
N ILE A 253 -4.12 0.48 14.10
CA ILE A 253 -2.85 1.21 14.01
C ILE A 253 -1.71 0.20 13.98
N THR A 254 -0.78 0.40 13.07
CA THR A 254 0.41 -0.45 12.89
C THR A 254 1.71 0.30 13.11
N ARG A 255 1.66 1.64 13.14
CA ARG A 255 2.83 2.50 13.39
C ARG A 255 2.41 3.80 14.06
N LEU A 256 3.32 4.35 14.85
CA LEU A 256 3.17 5.66 15.50
C LEU A 256 4.25 6.64 15.04
N ALA A 257 3.91 7.92 15.01
CA ALA A 257 4.85 8.98 14.65
C ALA A 257 5.95 9.14 15.71
N GLY A 258 7.21 9.15 15.26
CA GLY A 258 8.38 9.29 16.13
C GLY A 258 8.82 8.00 16.81
N ILE A 259 8.12 6.89 16.60
CA ILE A 259 8.48 5.58 17.12
C ILE A 259 9.00 4.70 15.99
N ASP A 260 10.15 4.08 16.19
CA ASP A 260 10.72 3.16 15.23
C ASP A 260 9.99 1.81 15.22
N GLY A 261 9.95 1.20 14.04
CA GLY A 261 9.37 -0.13 13.87
C GLY A 261 7.85 -0.12 13.70
N GLU A 262 7.28 -1.30 13.80
CA GLU A 262 5.85 -1.58 13.73
C GLU A 262 5.37 -2.04 15.10
N ILE A 263 4.11 -1.76 15.37
CA ILE A 263 3.41 -2.30 16.54
C ILE A 263 2.42 -3.36 16.09
N GLU A 264 2.03 -4.26 16.99
CA GLU A 264 0.93 -5.18 16.75
C GLU A 264 -0.34 -4.39 16.40
N PRO A 265 -1.06 -4.73 15.31
CA PRO A 265 -2.22 -3.99 14.87
C PRO A 265 -3.27 -3.83 15.98
N SER A 266 -3.47 -2.62 16.45
CA SER A 266 -4.27 -2.32 17.64
C SER A 266 -5.13 -1.07 17.46
N ILE A 267 -6.22 -0.97 18.21
CA ILE A 267 -6.93 0.30 18.40
C ILE A 267 -6.13 1.19 19.35
N TRP A 268 -6.31 2.50 19.25
CA TRP A 268 -5.52 3.49 20.03
C TRP A 268 -5.50 3.19 21.52
N GLU A 269 -6.63 2.79 22.08
CA GLU A 269 -6.80 2.55 23.52
C GLU A 269 -6.01 1.35 24.04
N ASN A 270 -5.70 0.39 23.19
CA ASN A 270 -4.98 -0.84 23.52
C ASN A 270 -3.46 -0.72 23.29
N ILE A 271 -2.99 0.35 22.67
CA ILE A 271 -1.55 0.61 22.50
C ILE A 271 -0.97 0.98 23.88
N ASP A 272 0.27 0.56 24.11
CA ASP A 272 1.00 0.89 25.33
C ASP A 272 0.97 2.40 25.61
N GLN A 273 0.78 2.77 26.89
CA GLN A 273 0.61 4.16 27.29
C GLN A 273 1.86 5.00 27.05
N GLU A 274 3.05 4.43 27.25
CA GLU A 274 4.32 5.12 27.04
C GLU A 274 4.50 5.45 25.55
N GLN A 275 4.24 4.48 24.67
CA GLN A 275 4.28 4.68 23.22
C GLN A 275 3.26 5.74 22.75
N ARG A 276 2.03 5.73 23.30
CA ARG A 276 1.02 6.77 23.00
C ARG A 276 1.50 8.17 23.43
N ASN A 277 2.08 8.27 24.61
CA ASN A 277 2.58 9.54 25.13
C ASN A 277 3.77 10.04 24.31
N GLU A 278 4.68 9.16 23.91
CA GLU A 278 5.82 9.50 23.04
C GLU A 278 5.35 10.03 21.69
N ALA A 279 4.41 9.35 21.05
CA ALA A 279 3.84 9.77 19.78
C ALA A 279 3.09 11.11 19.89
N LEU A 280 2.35 11.35 20.96
CA LEU A 280 1.70 12.64 21.21
C LEU A 280 2.70 13.78 21.48
N ASN A 281 3.80 13.49 22.19
CA ASN A 281 4.90 14.44 22.40
C ASN A 281 5.59 14.79 21.07
N CYS A 282 5.79 13.78 20.20
CA CYS A 282 6.28 14.00 18.85
C CYS A 282 5.37 14.99 18.10
N VAL A 283 4.05 14.77 18.07
CA VAL A 283 3.09 15.69 17.45
C VAL A 283 3.18 17.11 18.06
N THR A 284 3.15 17.19 19.39
CA THR A 284 3.13 18.48 20.10
C THR A 284 4.36 19.33 19.77
N SER A 285 5.52 18.70 19.59
CA SER A 285 6.80 19.38 19.31
C SER A 285 6.79 20.14 17.98
N ILE A 286 5.96 19.75 17.01
CA ILE A 286 5.89 20.35 15.68
C ILE A 286 4.55 21.02 15.38
N GLN A 287 3.52 20.78 16.16
CA GLN A 287 2.13 21.15 15.87
C GLN A 287 1.96 22.61 15.42
N ARG A 288 2.68 23.56 16.05
CA ARG A 288 2.63 24.99 15.70
C ARG A 288 3.17 25.29 14.30
N ARG A 289 4.02 24.41 13.75
CA ARG A 289 4.65 24.56 12.43
C ARG A 289 3.84 23.91 11.31
N LEU A 290 2.88 23.05 11.64
CA LEU A 290 1.99 22.41 10.65
C LEU A 290 1.19 23.46 9.90
N THR A 291 0.82 23.19 8.65
CA THR A 291 -0.10 24.08 7.91
C THR A 291 -1.45 24.16 8.62
N ARG A 292 -2.22 25.22 8.34
CA ARG A 292 -3.49 25.48 9.04
C ARG A 292 -4.42 24.28 9.05
N HIS A 293 -4.50 23.59 7.93
CA HIS A 293 -5.32 22.40 7.76
C HIS A 293 -4.93 21.27 8.73
N TYR A 294 -3.65 20.85 8.73
CA TYR A 294 -3.17 19.76 9.61
C TYR A 294 -3.12 20.16 11.08
N ARG A 295 -2.96 21.44 11.39
CA ARG A 295 -2.98 21.94 12.78
C ARG A 295 -4.34 21.70 13.45
N SER A 296 -5.44 21.65 12.68
CA SER A 296 -6.79 21.44 13.21
C SER A 296 -7.16 19.96 13.38
N ILE A 297 -6.33 19.04 12.88
CA ILE A 297 -6.55 17.61 13.05
C ILE A 297 -6.26 17.19 14.49
N ASN A 298 -7.03 16.23 15.00
CA ASN A 298 -6.84 15.69 16.33
C ASN A 298 -5.39 15.17 16.50
N PRO A 299 -4.66 15.50 17.56
CA PRO A 299 -3.31 15.01 17.80
C PRO A 299 -3.17 13.49 17.79
N LYS A 300 -4.19 12.75 18.20
CA LYS A 300 -4.17 11.28 18.09
C LYS A 300 -4.07 10.82 16.62
N ASP A 301 -4.77 11.48 15.71
CA ASP A 301 -4.73 11.13 14.29
C ASP A 301 -3.41 11.51 13.63
N LEU A 302 -2.82 12.63 14.04
CA LEU A 302 -1.47 13.04 13.63
C LEU A 302 -0.38 12.10 14.16
N ALA A 303 -0.63 11.45 15.30
CA ALA A 303 0.29 10.48 15.91
C ALA A 303 0.28 9.11 15.22
N VAL A 304 -0.70 8.83 14.35
CA VAL A 304 -0.78 7.57 13.60
C VAL A 304 0.06 7.66 12.33
N ALA A 305 1.03 6.77 12.20
CA ALA A 305 1.96 6.71 11.07
C ALA A 305 1.77 5.50 10.15
N GLY A 306 0.89 4.57 10.50
CA GLY A 306 0.51 3.43 9.65
C GLY A 306 -0.73 2.75 10.18
N ILE A 307 -1.53 2.19 9.27
CA ILE A 307 -2.80 1.54 9.60
C ILE A 307 -3.00 0.26 8.77
N THR A 308 -3.86 -0.63 9.29
CA THR A 308 -4.60 -1.60 8.48
C THR A 308 -6.05 -1.15 8.40
N LEU A 309 -6.64 -1.25 7.22
CA LEU A 309 -8.06 -1.03 6.96
C LEU A 309 -8.66 -2.36 6.49
N VAL A 310 -9.61 -2.88 7.23
CA VAL A 310 -10.36 -4.09 6.88
C VAL A 310 -11.83 -3.76 6.86
N ALA A 311 -12.50 -4.00 5.74
CA ALA A 311 -13.92 -3.69 5.57
C ALA A 311 -14.62 -4.78 4.76
N THR A 312 -15.86 -5.10 5.12
CA THR A 312 -16.66 -6.15 4.48
C THR A 312 -17.96 -5.56 3.97
N LYS A 313 -18.31 -5.85 2.72
CA LYS A 313 -19.59 -5.47 2.12
C LYS A 313 -20.71 -6.32 2.72
N PRO A 314 -21.75 -5.73 3.32
CA PRO A 314 -22.86 -6.51 3.88
C PRO A 314 -23.50 -7.41 2.82
N LYS A 315 -23.90 -8.61 3.23
CA LYS A 315 -24.78 -9.44 2.40
C LYS A 315 -26.18 -8.86 2.44
N PRO A 316 -26.96 -8.94 1.34
CA PRO A 316 -28.37 -8.60 1.38
C PRO A 316 -29.04 -9.42 2.49
N ASN A 317 -29.87 -8.79 3.31
CA ASN A 317 -30.73 -9.52 4.22
C ASN A 317 -31.67 -10.36 3.35
N HIS A 318 -31.58 -11.68 3.45
CA HIS A 318 -32.61 -12.53 2.89
C HIS A 318 -33.89 -12.24 3.71
N ALA A 319 -34.82 -11.46 3.13
CA ALA A 319 -36.16 -11.26 3.66
C ALA A 319 -36.95 -12.56 3.52
#